data_5108c38c483666ce0c8002527c282333
#
_entry.id   5108c38c483666ce0c8002527c282333
#
_cell.length_a   1.000
_cell.length_b   1.000
_cell.length_c   1.000
_cell.angle_alpha   90.00
_cell.angle_beta   90.00
_cell.angle_gamma   90.00
#
_symmetry.space_group_name_H-M   'P 1'
#
loop_
_entity.id
_entity.type
_entity.pdbx_description
1 polymer ?
#
loop_
_entity_poly.entity_id
_entity_poly.type
_entity_poly.pdbx_seq_one_letter_code
_entity_poly.pdbx_strand_id
1 'polypeptide(L)'
;MENNISQEESQKIMIERPSEIVIFTDENNNIGGSLYLWHNRPDYNGRKTSYIGNVNIYEKYRKDEEQLFNKVFEELKKEGIETIIGPLNGTTWNTYRYVTEKGSRKQFLLEPWNEDYSVSLFEKLDFKHLAGYISTVMEGMNSDGRKNLNKKIEKLKKFDYYEDIRVESAENKDLLTVLNKVYDLTVEAFKNNFLYSELEREIFLKMYLSYEDKIIKKFFKMLYLRDELIGYVFGIPDYTELGYKG
;
A
#
# COMPACT_ATOMS: atom_id res chain seq x y z
N MET A 1 24.83 -17.10 -17.79
CA MET A 1 24.53 -15.67 -17.57
C MET A 1 24.08 -15.56 -16.12
N GLU A 2 24.87 -14.91 -15.29
CA GLU A 2 24.46 -14.62 -13.91
C GLU A 2 23.28 -13.64 -14.00
N ASN A 3 22.09 -14.10 -13.63
CA ASN A 3 20.92 -13.25 -13.45
C ASN A 3 21.15 -12.43 -12.18
N ASN A 4 21.88 -11.33 -12.28
CA ASN A 4 22.05 -10.41 -11.18
C ASN A 4 20.70 -9.71 -10.94
N ILE A 5 20.09 -10.02 -9.79
CA ILE A 5 18.95 -9.27 -9.26
C ILE A 5 19.38 -7.79 -9.17
N SER A 6 18.56 -6.87 -9.69
CA SER A 6 18.88 -5.45 -9.61
C SER A 6 19.00 -4.99 -8.15
N GLN A 7 19.75 -3.92 -7.90
CA GLN A 7 19.88 -3.38 -6.54
C GLN A 7 18.51 -2.93 -5.99
N GLU A 8 17.64 -2.40 -6.84
CA GLU A 8 16.29 -1.98 -6.50
C GLU A 8 15.42 -3.18 -6.09
N GLU A 9 15.46 -4.27 -6.87
CA GLU A 9 14.73 -5.49 -6.55
C GLU A 9 15.25 -6.16 -5.28
N SER A 10 16.56 -6.15 -5.06
CA SER A 10 17.16 -6.63 -3.81
C SER A 10 16.67 -5.83 -2.60
N GLN A 11 16.61 -4.50 -2.71
CA GLN A 11 16.07 -3.64 -1.66
C GLN A 11 14.58 -3.91 -1.41
N LYS A 12 13.81 -4.10 -2.47
CA LYS A 12 12.38 -4.44 -2.37
C LYS A 12 12.17 -5.76 -1.64
N ILE A 13 12.90 -6.81 -2.00
CA ILE A 13 12.84 -8.10 -1.31
C ILE A 13 13.19 -7.96 0.18
N MET A 14 14.20 -7.18 0.51
CA MET A 14 14.60 -6.93 1.90
C MET A 14 13.53 -6.20 2.72
N ILE A 15 12.75 -5.33 2.10
CA ILE A 15 11.65 -4.59 2.74
C ILE A 15 10.39 -5.46 2.84
N GLU A 16 10.00 -6.07 1.75
CA GLU A 16 8.75 -6.84 1.66
C GLU A 16 8.84 -8.20 2.34
N ARG A 17 10.04 -8.79 2.44
CA ARG A 17 10.35 -10.06 3.11
C ARG A 17 9.41 -11.19 2.71
N PRO A 18 9.36 -11.60 1.43
CA PRO A 18 8.57 -12.74 1.01
C PRO A 18 9.08 -14.01 1.70
N SER A 19 8.17 -14.94 1.98
CA SER A 19 8.51 -16.27 2.47
C SER A 19 9.14 -17.10 1.36
N GLU A 20 8.68 -16.88 0.13
CA GLU A 20 9.12 -17.60 -1.05
C GLU A 20 9.03 -16.74 -2.31
N ILE A 21 9.96 -16.95 -3.23
CA ILE A 21 9.93 -16.38 -4.58
C ILE A 21 9.87 -17.56 -5.56
N VAL A 22 8.74 -17.69 -6.24
CA VAL A 22 8.54 -18.70 -7.28
C VAL A 22 8.98 -18.14 -8.62
N ILE A 23 9.87 -18.83 -9.30
CA ILE A 23 10.34 -18.47 -10.64
C ILE A 23 9.84 -19.52 -11.62
N PHE A 24 9.16 -19.08 -12.67
CA PHE A 24 8.70 -19.93 -13.75
C PHE A 24 9.77 -20.02 -14.83
N THR A 25 10.09 -21.24 -15.26
CA THR A 25 11.04 -21.47 -16.34
C THR A 25 10.42 -22.35 -17.43
N ASP A 26 10.84 -22.16 -18.67
CA ASP A 26 10.51 -23.08 -19.75
C ASP A 26 11.46 -24.32 -19.73
N GLU A 27 11.24 -25.26 -20.65
CA GLU A 27 12.03 -26.49 -20.78
C GLU A 27 13.52 -26.22 -21.05
N ASN A 28 13.87 -25.03 -21.52
CA ASN A 28 15.23 -24.60 -21.78
C ASN A 28 15.83 -23.77 -20.63
N ASN A 29 15.18 -23.75 -19.46
CA ASN A 29 15.53 -22.93 -18.29
C ASN A 29 15.50 -21.41 -18.54
N ASN A 30 14.77 -20.94 -19.55
CA ASN A 30 14.55 -19.50 -19.68
C ASN A 30 13.48 -19.06 -18.69
N ILE A 31 13.73 -17.94 -18.01
CA ILE A 31 12.77 -17.36 -17.07
C ILE A 31 11.54 -16.87 -17.84
N GLY A 32 10.37 -17.33 -17.42
CA GLY A 32 9.07 -16.97 -17.97
C GLY A 32 8.27 -16.00 -17.11
N GLY A 33 8.67 -15.88 -15.85
CA GLY A 33 8.00 -14.99 -14.90
C GLY A 33 8.34 -15.33 -13.47
N SER A 34 7.72 -14.60 -12.54
CA SER A 34 7.86 -14.83 -11.11
C SER A 34 6.61 -14.38 -10.36
N LEU A 35 6.44 -14.89 -9.16
CA LEU A 35 5.51 -14.40 -8.15
C LEU A 35 6.12 -14.55 -6.76
N TYR A 36 5.64 -13.77 -5.82
CA TYR A 36 6.12 -13.81 -4.44
C TYR A 36 4.99 -14.27 -3.53
N LEU A 37 5.35 -15.06 -2.49
CA LEU A 37 4.43 -15.62 -1.51
C LEU A 37 4.83 -15.20 -0.10
N TRP A 38 3.83 -14.96 0.75
CA TRP A 38 4.01 -14.66 2.16
C TRP A 38 3.12 -15.59 2.99
N HIS A 39 3.73 -16.52 3.70
CA HIS A 39 3.06 -17.49 4.60
C HIS A 39 3.16 -17.07 6.07
N ASN A 40 3.99 -16.05 6.35
CA ASN A 40 4.32 -15.56 7.70
C ASN A 40 3.50 -14.31 8.08
N ARG A 41 2.30 -14.19 7.53
CA ARG A 41 1.37 -13.09 7.79
C ARG A 41 0.12 -13.64 8.49
N PRO A 42 -0.69 -12.77 9.14
CA PRO A 42 -1.88 -13.22 9.85
C PRO A 42 -2.83 -14.04 8.98
N ASP A 43 -3.40 -15.07 9.57
CA ASP A 43 -4.43 -15.89 8.95
C ASP A 43 -5.73 -15.11 8.76
N TYR A 44 -6.42 -15.39 7.65
CA TYR A 44 -7.69 -14.73 7.34
C TYR A 44 -8.87 -15.58 7.81
N ASN A 45 -9.70 -15.01 8.70
CA ASN A 45 -10.88 -15.69 9.25
C ASN A 45 -10.57 -17.06 9.89
N GLY A 46 -9.39 -17.20 10.53
CA GLY A 46 -8.96 -18.44 11.17
C GLY A 46 -8.54 -19.54 10.19
N ARG A 47 -8.39 -19.23 8.90
CA ARG A 47 -7.90 -20.16 7.88
C ARG A 47 -6.44 -19.86 7.56
N LYS A 48 -5.62 -20.90 7.52
CA LYS A 48 -4.21 -20.79 7.14
C LYS A 48 -4.09 -20.12 5.77
N THR A 49 -3.47 -18.94 5.74
CA THR A 49 -3.51 -18.05 4.58
C THR A 49 -2.12 -17.81 4.00
N SER A 50 -2.01 -17.84 2.69
CA SER A 50 -0.88 -17.31 1.93
C SER A 50 -1.30 -16.05 1.18
N TYR A 51 -0.40 -15.08 1.15
CA TYR A 51 -0.58 -13.88 0.34
C TYR A 51 0.27 -13.98 -0.91
N ILE A 52 -0.26 -13.54 -2.05
CA ILE A 52 0.41 -13.57 -3.35
C ILE A 52 0.52 -12.14 -3.92
N GLY A 53 1.70 -11.79 -4.38
CA GLY A 53 1.97 -10.49 -4.99
C GLY A 53 3.20 -10.51 -5.89
N ASN A 54 3.63 -9.34 -6.35
CA ASN A 54 4.75 -9.20 -7.31
C ASN A 54 4.67 -10.18 -8.48
N VAL A 55 3.44 -10.41 -8.98
CA VAL A 55 3.17 -11.32 -10.09
C VAL A 55 3.64 -10.69 -11.39
N ASN A 56 4.57 -11.34 -12.04
CA ASN A 56 5.11 -10.92 -13.34
C ASN A 56 5.23 -12.14 -14.27
N ILE A 57 4.42 -12.17 -15.33
CA ILE A 57 4.49 -13.21 -16.35
C ILE A 57 4.84 -12.55 -17.68
N TYR A 58 5.95 -12.94 -18.27
CA TYR A 58 6.38 -12.41 -19.56
C TYR A 58 5.39 -12.81 -20.65
N GLU A 59 5.08 -11.89 -21.53
CA GLU A 59 4.00 -11.98 -22.52
C GLU A 59 4.00 -13.32 -23.30
N LYS A 60 5.17 -13.78 -23.75
CA LYS A 60 5.26 -15.02 -24.52
C LYS A 60 4.85 -16.29 -23.74
N TYR A 61 4.77 -16.21 -22.39
CA TYR A 61 4.41 -17.35 -21.52
C TYR A 61 2.99 -17.23 -20.94
N ARG A 62 2.26 -16.14 -21.24
CA ARG A 62 0.90 -15.92 -20.74
C ARG A 62 -0.12 -16.98 -21.16
N LYS A 63 0.16 -17.69 -22.25
CA LYS A 63 -0.67 -18.83 -22.71
C LYS A 63 -0.66 -20.02 -21.74
N ASP A 64 0.39 -20.19 -20.97
CA ASP A 64 0.62 -21.32 -20.07
C ASP A 64 0.37 -20.94 -18.59
N GLU A 65 -0.07 -19.71 -18.31
CA GLU A 65 -0.16 -19.13 -16.98
C GLU A 65 -1.06 -19.92 -16.02
N GLU A 66 -2.23 -20.39 -16.46
CA GLU A 66 -3.11 -21.22 -15.63
C GLU A 66 -2.42 -22.50 -15.13
N GLN A 67 -1.68 -23.14 -16.00
CA GLN A 67 -0.96 -24.36 -15.63
C GLN A 67 0.16 -24.04 -14.60
N LEU A 68 0.84 -22.90 -14.77
CA LEU A 68 1.88 -22.45 -13.86
C LEU A 68 1.31 -22.16 -12.47
N PHE A 69 0.22 -21.42 -12.40
CA PHE A 69 -0.43 -21.08 -11.14
C PHE A 69 -1.06 -22.30 -10.47
N ASN A 70 -1.68 -23.20 -11.22
CA ASN A 70 -2.26 -24.43 -10.66
C ASN A 70 -1.21 -25.27 -9.94
N LYS A 71 0.01 -25.39 -10.47
CA LYS A 71 1.11 -26.06 -9.76
C LYS A 71 1.43 -25.38 -8.43
N VAL A 72 1.52 -24.06 -8.40
CA VAL A 72 1.75 -23.30 -7.16
C VAL A 72 0.61 -23.55 -6.16
N PHE A 73 -0.64 -23.50 -6.61
CA PHE A 73 -1.80 -23.71 -5.74
C PHE A 73 -1.87 -25.13 -5.18
N GLU A 74 -1.48 -26.13 -5.97
CA GLU A 74 -1.38 -27.52 -5.50
C GLU A 74 -0.31 -27.69 -4.41
N GLU A 75 0.86 -27.05 -4.55
CA GLU A 75 1.90 -27.09 -3.52
C GLU A 75 1.43 -26.37 -2.24
N LEU A 76 0.87 -25.17 -2.35
CA LEU A 76 0.29 -24.45 -1.22
C LEU A 76 -0.78 -25.27 -0.49
N LYS A 77 -1.61 -25.99 -1.23
CA LYS A 77 -2.62 -26.90 -0.65
C LYS A 77 -1.99 -28.06 0.11
N LYS A 78 -0.88 -28.65 -0.40
CA LYS A 78 -0.14 -29.70 0.31
C LYS A 78 0.47 -29.19 1.62
N GLU A 79 0.85 -27.92 1.68
CA GLU A 79 1.33 -27.25 2.88
C GLU A 79 0.22 -26.86 3.86
N GLY A 80 -1.03 -27.14 3.51
CA GLY A 80 -2.20 -26.88 4.33
C GLY A 80 -2.71 -25.45 4.22
N ILE A 81 -2.32 -24.68 3.19
CA ILE A 81 -2.90 -23.37 2.92
C ILE A 81 -4.35 -23.57 2.44
N GLU A 82 -5.27 -22.89 3.10
CA GLU A 82 -6.71 -22.97 2.85
C GLU A 82 -7.24 -21.74 2.09
N THR A 83 -6.51 -20.64 2.15
CA THR A 83 -6.90 -19.36 1.54
C THR A 83 -5.68 -18.70 0.90
N ILE A 84 -5.88 -18.16 -0.31
CA ILE A 84 -4.88 -17.33 -0.98
C ILE A 84 -5.49 -15.95 -1.20
N ILE A 85 -4.79 -14.90 -0.77
CA ILE A 85 -5.24 -13.51 -0.92
C ILE A 85 -4.23 -12.75 -1.78
N GLY A 86 -4.72 -12.05 -2.79
CA GLY A 86 -3.90 -11.25 -3.70
C GLY A 86 -4.71 -10.29 -4.59
N PRO A 87 -4.03 -9.35 -5.24
CA PRO A 87 -2.61 -9.05 -5.07
C PRO A 87 -2.33 -8.38 -3.73
N LEU A 88 -1.36 -8.88 -2.98
CA LEU A 88 -0.92 -8.24 -1.75
C LEU A 88 0.55 -8.61 -1.48
N ASN A 89 1.44 -7.62 -1.48
CA ASN A 89 2.86 -7.79 -1.25
C ASN A 89 3.17 -7.91 0.25
N GLY A 90 2.60 -8.93 0.88
CA GLY A 90 2.77 -9.28 2.28
C GLY A 90 2.01 -8.40 3.26
N THR A 91 1.83 -7.12 3.02
CA THR A 91 1.12 -6.18 3.91
C THR A 91 0.43 -5.09 3.11
N THR A 92 -0.58 -4.44 3.71
CA THR A 92 -1.25 -3.28 3.11
C THR A 92 -0.40 -1.99 3.14
N TRP A 93 0.82 -2.04 3.68
CA TRP A 93 1.81 -0.97 3.57
C TRP A 93 2.54 -0.97 2.22
N ASN A 94 2.56 -2.13 1.56
CA ASN A 94 3.15 -2.33 0.24
C ASN A 94 2.06 -2.28 -0.85
N THR A 95 2.38 -2.72 -2.05
CA THR A 95 1.37 -2.87 -3.12
C THR A 95 0.39 -3.98 -2.75
N TYR A 96 -0.92 -3.71 -2.75
CA TYR A 96 -1.91 -4.64 -2.25
C TYR A 96 -3.23 -4.68 -3.03
N ARG A 97 -3.36 -3.99 -4.17
CA ARG A 97 -4.58 -3.95 -4.97
C ARG A 97 -4.30 -3.65 -6.43
N TYR A 98 -5.20 -4.07 -7.29
CA TYR A 98 -5.22 -3.65 -8.68
C TYR A 98 -6.30 -2.59 -8.92
N VAL A 99 -6.04 -1.71 -9.87
CA VAL A 99 -7.01 -0.75 -10.40
C VAL A 99 -7.85 -1.48 -11.45
N THR A 100 -9.15 -1.63 -11.18
CA THR A 100 -10.12 -2.26 -12.09
C THR A 100 -10.82 -1.23 -12.97
N GLU A 101 -11.01 -0.01 -12.46
CA GLU A 101 -11.61 1.09 -13.20
C GLU A 101 -10.67 2.30 -13.18
N LYS A 102 -9.98 2.51 -14.28
CA LYS A 102 -9.09 3.64 -14.49
C LYS A 102 -9.92 4.83 -14.95
N GLY A 103 -10.04 5.87 -14.14
CA GLY A 103 -10.68 7.13 -14.56
C GLY A 103 -9.92 7.82 -15.71
N SER A 104 -10.39 8.98 -16.12
CA SER A 104 -9.79 9.79 -17.19
C SER A 104 -8.54 10.56 -16.74
N ARG A 105 -8.25 10.63 -15.45
CA ARG A 105 -7.08 11.35 -14.91
C ARG A 105 -5.84 10.46 -14.92
N LYS A 106 -4.67 11.10 -15.01
CA LYS A 106 -3.40 10.41 -14.79
C LYS A 106 -3.34 9.88 -13.36
N GLN A 107 -2.61 8.78 -13.19
CA GLN A 107 -2.33 8.21 -11.89
C GLN A 107 -1.69 9.26 -10.97
N PHE A 108 -2.21 9.36 -9.74
CA PHE A 108 -1.60 10.18 -8.69
C PHE A 108 -0.35 9.48 -8.13
N LEU A 109 0.59 10.26 -7.58
CA LEU A 109 1.79 9.71 -6.95
C LEU A 109 1.42 8.70 -5.85
N LEU A 110 2.06 7.54 -5.86
CA LEU A 110 1.84 6.41 -4.95
C LEU A 110 0.48 5.69 -5.08
N GLU A 111 -0.39 6.10 -5.99
CA GLU A 111 -1.56 5.29 -6.33
C GLU A 111 -1.14 4.01 -7.08
N PRO A 112 -1.82 2.89 -6.87
CA PRO A 112 -1.51 1.67 -7.59
C PRO A 112 -1.72 1.84 -9.10
N TRP A 113 -0.87 1.19 -9.87
CA TRP A 113 -1.00 1.09 -11.31
C TRP A 113 -0.73 -0.33 -11.75
N ASN A 114 -1.49 -0.80 -12.71
CA ASN A 114 -1.33 -2.12 -13.32
C ASN A 114 -1.81 -2.12 -14.77
N GLU A 115 -1.32 -3.07 -15.54
CA GLU A 115 -1.91 -3.43 -16.82
C GLU A 115 -3.28 -4.07 -16.61
N ASP A 116 -4.18 -3.97 -17.57
CA ASP A 116 -5.50 -4.63 -17.54
C ASP A 116 -5.35 -6.15 -17.50
N TYR A 117 -4.29 -6.66 -18.09
CA TYR A 117 -3.87 -8.06 -18.01
C TYR A 117 -3.78 -8.57 -16.55
N SER A 118 -3.27 -7.77 -15.64
CA SER A 118 -3.11 -8.20 -14.25
C SER A 118 -4.45 -8.51 -13.56
N VAL A 119 -5.49 -7.73 -13.85
CA VAL A 119 -6.85 -7.99 -13.37
C VAL A 119 -7.41 -9.25 -14.03
N SER A 120 -7.33 -9.32 -15.37
CA SER A 120 -7.83 -10.47 -16.14
C SER A 120 -7.17 -11.79 -15.74
N LEU A 121 -5.88 -11.78 -15.39
CA LEU A 121 -5.17 -12.95 -14.87
C LEU A 121 -5.80 -13.46 -13.56
N PHE A 122 -6.03 -12.58 -12.58
CA PHE A 122 -6.62 -13.00 -11.31
C PHE A 122 -8.07 -13.47 -11.47
N GLU A 123 -8.86 -12.84 -12.35
CA GLU A 123 -10.21 -13.31 -12.69
C GLU A 123 -10.18 -14.71 -13.34
N LYS A 124 -9.28 -14.93 -14.28
CA LYS A 124 -9.08 -16.22 -14.97
C LYS A 124 -8.66 -17.33 -14.00
N LEU A 125 -7.86 -16.99 -12.97
CA LEU A 125 -7.48 -17.90 -11.90
C LEU A 125 -8.54 -18.08 -10.81
N ASP A 126 -9.78 -17.63 -11.06
CA ASP A 126 -10.96 -17.76 -10.19
C ASP A 126 -10.85 -17.02 -8.85
N PHE A 127 -9.97 -16.00 -8.75
CA PHE A 127 -9.98 -15.12 -7.58
C PHE A 127 -11.30 -14.35 -7.51
N LYS A 128 -11.83 -14.24 -6.30
CA LYS A 128 -13.07 -13.51 -6.01
C LYS A 128 -12.76 -12.16 -5.38
N HIS A 129 -13.55 -11.18 -5.73
CA HIS A 129 -13.39 -9.83 -5.13
C HIS A 129 -13.58 -9.90 -3.62
N LEU A 130 -12.57 -9.44 -2.90
CA LEU A 130 -12.52 -9.48 -1.43
C LEU A 130 -12.84 -8.13 -0.82
N ALA A 131 -12.27 -7.04 -1.34
CA ALA A 131 -12.46 -5.68 -0.86
C ALA A 131 -12.26 -4.67 -1.98
N GLY A 132 -13.01 -3.56 -1.93
CA GLY A 132 -12.90 -2.46 -2.89
C GLY A 132 -12.39 -1.17 -2.25
N TYR A 133 -11.65 -0.40 -3.03
CA TYR A 133 -11.13 0.92 -2.66
C TYR A 133 -11.49 1.91 -3.76
N ILE A 134 -11.78 3.14 -3.37
CA ILE A 134 -12.15 4.22 -4.29
C ILE A 134 -11.23 5.40 -4.03
N SER A 135 -10.57 5.89 -5.08
CA SER A 135 -9.88 7.18 -5.05
C SER A 135 -10.86 8.27 -5.51
N THR A 136 -10.96 9.34 -4.75
CA THR A 136 -11.88 10.44 -5.04
C THR A 136 -11.12 11.72 -5.34
N VAL A 137 -11.61 12.48 -6.32
CA VAL A 137 -11.11 13.80 -6.64
C VAL A 137 -12.13 14.85 -6.20
N MET A 138 -11.67 15.85 -5.48
CA MET A 138 -12.49 16.98 -5.08
C MET A 138 -11.95 18.26 -5.74
N GLU A 139 -12.71 18.82 -6.67
CA GLU A 139 -12.37 20.03 -7.40
C GLU A 139 -12.74 21.30 -6.61
N GLY A 140 -12.06 21.48 -5.48
CA GLY A 140 -12.31 22.60 -4.59
C GLY A 140 -13.52 22.39 -3.67
N MET A 141 -13.61 23.24 -2.68
CA MET A 141 -14.71 23.25 -1.69
C MET A 141 -15.74 24.29 -2.08
N ASN A 142 -16.92 23.85 -2.49
CA ASN A 142 -18.03 24.73 -2.78
C ASN A 142 -18.58 25.41 -1.49
N SER A 143 -19.54 26.33 -1.63
CA SER A 143 -20.15 27.08 -0.51
C SER A 143 -20.79 26.16 0.53
N ASP A 144 -21.42 25.08 0.11
CA ASP A 144 -22.11 24.14 1.01
C ASP A 144 -21.11 23.24 1.77
N GLY A 145 -20.03 22.83 1.12
CA GLY A 145 -18.92 22.14 1.77
C GLY A 145 -18.30 22.99 2.88
N ARG A 146 -18.06 24.29 2.61
CA ARG A 146 -17.55 25.25 3.63
C ARG A 146 -18.54 25.46 4.79
N LYS A 147 -19.84 25.60 4.50
CA LYS A 147 -20.88 25.70 5.54
C LYS A 147 -20.92 24.44 6.42
N ASN A 148 -20.83 23.26 5.81
CA ASN A 148 -20.80 21.99 6.55
C ASN A 148 -19.55 21.84 7.42
N LEU A 149 -18.38 22.24 6.90
CA LEU A 149 -17.14 22.25 7.68
C LEU A 149 -17.28 23.21 8.89
N ASN A 150 -17.76 24.44 8.67
CA ASN A 150 -17.97 25.42 9.74
C ASN A 150 -18.93 24.89 10.82
N LYS A 151 -20.03 24.21 10.43
CA LYS A 151 -20.94 23.57 11.40
C LYS A 151 -20.24 22.47 12.23
N LYS A 152 -19.33 21.70 11.62
CA LYS A 152 -18.54 20.70 12.37
C LYS A 152 -17.58 21.38 13.34
N ILE A 153 -16.90 22.45 12.93
CA ILE A 153 -15.99 23.22 13.79
C ILE A 153 -16.77 23.81 14.97
N GLU A 154 -17.93 24.42 14.75
CA GLU A 154 -18.77 24.98 15.83
C GLU A 154 -19.27 23.88 16.81
N LYS A 155 -19.44 22.65 16.35
CA LYS A 155 -19.72 21.52 17.25
C LYS A 155 -18.50 21.17 18.11
N LEU A 156 -17.31 21.15 17.50
CA LEU A 156 -16.06 20.85 18.21
C LEU A 156 -15.75 21.89 19.28
N LYS A 157 -16.00 23.16 19.02
CA LYS A 157 -15.83 24.27 20.00
C LYS A 157 -16.65 24.12 21.28
N LYS A 158 -17.66 23.27 21.28
CA LYS A 158 -18.50 23.00 22.46
C LYS A 158 -17.89 22.02 23.46
N PHE A 159 -16.82 21.35 23.09
CA PHE A 159 -16.13 20.44 24.00
C PHE A 159 -15.18 21.21 24.91
N ASP A 160 -15.15 20.85 26.18
CA ASP A 160 -14.35 21.53 27.21
C ASP A 160 -12.84 21.53 26.91
N TYR A 161 -12.39 20.53 26.16
CA TYR A 161 -10.98 20.37 25.77
C TYR A 161 -10.63 21.07 24.44
N TYR A 162 -11.57 21.83 23.82
CA TYR A 162 -11.29 22.44 22.51
C TYR A 162 -10.12 23.43 22.56
N GLU A 163 -10.01 24.22 23.63
CA GLU A 163 -8.90 25.16 23.81
C GLU A 163 -7.53 24.48 24.02
N ASP A 164 -7.53 23.20 24.41
CA ASP A 164 -6.33 22.40 24.55
C ASP A 164 -5.86 21.80 23.22
N ILE A 165 -6.63 21.98 22.15
CA ILE A 165 -6.30 21.48 20.81
C ILE A 165 -5.38 22.48 20.10
N ARG A 166 -4.28 22.00 19.59
CA ARG A 166 -3.43 22.80 18.71
C ARG A 166 -3.04 22.03 17.44
N VAL A 167 -2.90 22.77 16.34
CA VAL A 167 -2.43 22.25 15.05
C VAL A 167 -1.03 22.80 14.80
N GLU A 168 -0.08 21.91 14.58
CA GLU A 168 1.29 22.28 14.25
C GLU A 168 1.65 21.84 12.83
N SER A 169 2.52 22.61 12.19
CA SER A 169 3.15 22.23 10.93
C SER A 169 4.49 21.53 11.18
N ALA A 170 4.84 20.60 10.32
CA ALA A 170 6.19 20.01 10.32
C ALA A 170 7.25 20.91 9.64
N GLU A 171 6.87 22.11 9.14
CA GLU A 171 7.69 22.97 8.29
C GLU A 171 9.10 23.25 8.85
N ASN A 172 9.19 23.51 10.15
CA ASN A 172 10.44 23.81 10.82
C ASN A 172 10.91 22.67 11.76
N LYS A 173 10.44 21.45 11.48
CA LYS A 173 10.78 20.28 12.29
C LYS A 173 11.69 19.33 11.52
N ASP A 174 12.49 18.60 12.26
CA ASP A 174 13.20 17.45 11.72
C ASP A 174 12.20 16.36 11.36
N LEU A 175 12.27 15.86 10.11
CA LEU A 175 11.31 14.89 9.58
C LEU A 175 11.36 13.56 10.33
N LEU A 176 12.57 13.10 10.69
CA LEU A 176 12.76 11.87 11.45
C LEU A 176 12.01 11.92 12.80
N THR A 177 12.13 13.05 13.50
CA THR A 177 11.43 13.29 14.77
C THR A 177 9.90 13.26 14.58
N VAL A 178 9.40 13.89 13.52
CA VAL A 178 7.97 13.89 13.18
C VAL A 178 7.48 12.47 12.88
N LEU A 179 8.21 11.74 12.03
CA LEU A 179 7.83 10.39 11.62
C LEU A 179 7.83 9.40 12.78
N ASN A 180 8.73 9.54 13.76
CA ASN A 180 8.72 8.70 14.96
C ASN A 180 7.41 8.86 15.75
N LYS A 181 6.96 10.11 15.98
CA LYS A 181 5.68 10.37 16.67
C LYS A 181 4.48 9.86 15.87
N VAL A 182 4.52 10.05 14.56
CA VAL A 182 3.47 9.61 13.64
C VAL A 182 3.38 8.09 13.59
N TYR A 183 4.50 7.39 13.66
CA TYR A 183 4.54 5.93 13.70
C TYR A 183 3.71 5.38 14.86
N ASP A 184 3.93 5.88 16.09
CA ASP A 184 3.22 5.39 17.28
C ASP A 184 1.70 5.55 17.14
N LEU A 185 1.26 6.74 16.70
CA LEU A 185 -0.15 6.99 16.44
C LEU A 185 -0.70 6.10 15.30
N THR A 186 0.07 5.90 14.25
CA THR A 186 -0.36 5.13 13.08
C THR A 186 -0.56 3.66 13.42
N VAL A 187 0.38 3.05 14.14
CA VAL A 187 0.27 1.66 14.59
C VAL A 187 -0.98 1.47 15.43
N GLU A 188 -1.23 2.36 16.40
CA GLU A 188 -2.42 2.28 17.26
C GLU A 188 -3.72 2.50 16.47
N ALA A 189 -3.75 3.48 15.57
CA ALA A 189 -4.94 3.79 14.78
C ALA A 189 -5.30 2.71 13.76
N PHE A 190 -4.32 2.00 13.22
CA PHE A 190 -4.53 1.05 12.12
C PHE A 190 -4.58 -0.41 12.55
N LYS A 191 -4.28 -0.74 13.81
CA LYS A 191 -4.21 -2.12 14.32
C LYS A 191 -5.46 -2.98 14.04
N ASN A 192 -6.63 -2.35 13.89
CA ASN A 192 -7.89 -3.01 13.61
C ASN A 192 -8.33 -2.90 12.15
N ASN A 193 -7.48 -2.35 11.26
CA ASN A 193 -7.82 -2.25 9.85
C ASN A 193 -7.79 -3.62 9.16
N PHE A 194 -8.55 -3.72 8.10
CA PHE A 194 -8.64 -4.93 7.28
C PHE A 194 -7.26 -5.35 6.76
N LEU A 195 -6.89 -6.61 6.98
CA LEU A 195 -5.58 -7.21 6.61
C LEU A 195 -4.37 -6.44 7.16
N TYR A 196 -4.54 -5.73 8.27
CA TYR A 196 -3.43 -5.01 8.89
C TYR A 196 -2.35 -5.98 9.37
N SER A 197 -1.11 -5.63 9.11
CA SER A 197 0.08 -6.20 9.74
C SER A 197 0.94 -5.06 10.24
N GLU A 198 1.44 -5.18 11.45
CA GLU A 198 2.34 -4.18 12.02
C GLU A 198 3.62 -4.10 11.17
N LEU A 199 4.04 -2.88 10.88
CA LEU A 199 5.29 -2.59 10.20
C LEU A 199 6.34 -2.20 11.24
N GLU A 200 7.53 -2.79 11.16
CA GLU A 200 8.64 -2.40 12.04
C GLU A 200 8.96 -0.90 11.86
N ARG A 201 9.23 -0.21 12.98
CA ARG A 201 9.51 1.24 12.99
C ARG A 201 10.61 1.63 11.99
N GLU A 202 11.70 0.87 11.97
CA GLU A 202 12.82 1.16 11.06
C GLU A 202 12.43 1.08 9.60
N ILE A 203 11.58 0.12 9.24
CA ILE A 203 11.06 -0.02 7.87
C ILE A 203 10.12 1.14 7.53
N PHE A 204 9.22 1.50 8.44
CA PHE A 204 8.34 2.66 8.29
C PHE A 204 9.15 3.93 8.05
N LEU A 205 10.14 4.22 8.91
CA LEU A 205 10.97 5.39 8.78
C LEU A 205 11.74 5.39 7.45
N LYS A 206 12.34 4.27 7.06
CA LYS A 206 13.06 4.14 5.80
C LYS A 206 12.15 4.39 4.59
N MET A 207 10.92 3.86 4.61
CA MET A 207 9.93 4.10 3.55
C MET A 207 9.66 5.59 3.36
N TYR A 208 9.32 6.30 4.43
CA TYR A 208 8.92 7.70 4.31
C TYR A 208 10.09 8.65 4.12
N LEU A 209 11.25 8.38 4.70
CA LEU A 209 12.46 9.17 4.48
C LEU A 209 12.98 9.07 3.04
N SER A 210 12.71 7.96 2.33
CA SER A 210 13.06 7.85 0.91
C SER A 210 12.32 8.84 0.02
N TYR A 211 11.25 9.45 0.51
CA TYR A 211 10.48 10.48 -0.19
C TYR A 211 10.66 11.88 0.43
N GLU A 212 11.69 12.11 1.25
CA GLU A 212 11.87 13.39 1.95
C GLU A 212 11.95 14.59 0.99
N ASP A 213 12.57 14.40 -0.17
CA ASP A 213 12.68 15.41 -1.23
C ASP A 213 11.33 15.78 -1.89
N LYS A 214 10.35 14.88 -1.79
CA LYS A 214 8.98 15.07 -2.32
C LYS A 214 7.98 15.54 -1.25
N ILE A 215 8.38 15.47 0.02
CA ILE A 215 7.55 15.89 1.15
C ILE A 215 7.64 17.40 1.35
N ILE A 216 6.56 18.09 1.07
CA ILE A 216 6.44 19.49 1.44
C ILE A 216 5.98 19.59 2.90
N LYS A 217 6.93 19.76 3.81
CA LYS A 217 6.70 19.75 5.28
C LYS A 217 5.58 20.70 5.72
N LYS A 218 5.32 21.79 4.98
CA LYS A 218 4.20 22.70 5.22
C LYS A 218 2.83 22.03 5.13
N PHE A 219 2.68 21.00 4.30
CA PHE A 219 1.42 20.25 4.13
C PHE A 219 1.30 19.05 5.08
N PHE A 220 2.30 18.84 5.93
CA PHE A 220 2.22 17.86 6.99
C PHE A 220 1.76 18.59 8.26
N LYS A 221 0.51 18.33 8.69
CA LYS A 221 -0.09 18.92 9.89
C LYS A 221 -0.30 17.86 10.96
N MET A 222 0.05 18.22 12.18
CA MET A 222 -0.11 17.38 13.36
C MET A 222 -1.12 18.02 14.29
N LEU A 223 -2.05 17.23 14.80
CA LEU A 223 -3.08 17.64 15.74
C LEU A 223 -2.72 17.13 17.14
N TYR A 224 -2.59 18.01 18.07
CA TYR A 224 -2.31 17.71 19.47
C TYR A 224 -3.50 18.05 20.35
N LEU A 225 -3.76 17.21 21.35
CA LEU A 225 -4.57 17.53 22.50
C LEU A 225 -3.61 17.64 23.69
N ARG A 226 -3.41 18.85 24.21
CA ARG A 226 -2.30 19.15 25.15
C ARG A 226 -0.96 18.76 24.52
N ASP A 227 -0.26 17.79 25.08
CA ASP A 227 1.05 17.32 24.59
C ASP A 227 0.98 16.00 23.82
N GLU A 228 -0.20 15.39 23.72
CA GLU A 228 -0.43 14.14 23.04
C GLU A 228 -0.76 14.36 21.57
N LEU A 229 -0.05 13.69 20.65
CA LEU A 229 -0.38 13.65 19.23
C LEU A 229 -1.59 12.75 19.01
N ILE A 230 -2.73 13.33 18.64
CA ILE A 230 -4.00 12.62 18.45
C ILE A 230 -4.42 12.45 16.99
N GLY A 231 -3.72 13.09 16.06
CA GLY A 231 -4.03 13.02 14.65
C GLY A 231 -2.98 13.70 13.78
N TYR A 232 -2.96 13.32 12.52
CA TYR A 232 -2.16 14.01 11.51
C TYR A 232 -2.86 14.00 10.16
N VAL A 233 -2.46 14.94 9.32
CA VAL A 233 -2.81 15.00 7.90
C VAL A 233 -1.55 15.25 7.10
N PHE A 234 -1.37 14.46 6.05
CA PHE A 234 -0.25 14.56 5.14
C PHE A 234 -0.77 14.79 3.72
N GLY A 235 -0.35 15.89 3.11
CA GLY A 235 -0.69 16.25 1.72
C GLY A 235 0.55 16.21 0.84
N ILE A 236 0.40 15.61 -0.34
CA ILE A 236 1.42 15.62 -1.39
C ILE A 236 0.85 16.39 -2.57
N PRO A 237 1.62 17.31 -3.20
CA PRO A 237 1.20 17.96 -4.44
C PRO A 237 0.94 16.95 -5.56
N ASP A 238 0.02 17.26 -6.46
CA ASP A 238 -0.13 16.47 -7.67
C ASP A 238 1.00 16.80 -8.66
N TYR A 239 2.09 16.08 -8.55
CA TYR A 239 3.25 16.24 -9.41
C TYR A 239 2.97 15.87 -10.87
N THR A 240 1.94 15.09 -11.16
CA THR A 240 1.59 14.70 -12.52
C THR A 240 0.98 15.87 -13.30
N GLU A 241 0.23 16.77 -12.64
CA GLU A 241 -0.28 18.00 -13.22
C GLU A 241 0.82 19.07 -13.39
N LEU A 242 1.84 19.03 -12.55
CA LEU A 242 2.99 19.95 -12.63
C LEU A 242 4.02 19.58 -13.71
N GLY A 243 3.76 18.51 -14.48
CA GLY A 243 4.64 18.08 -15.57
C GLY A 243 5.87 17.29 -15.11
N TYR A 244 5.96 16.90 -13.87
CA TYR A 244 6.99 15.97 -13.40
C TYR A 244 6.74 14.60 -14.04
N LYS A 245 7.70 14.16 -14.83
CA LYS A 245 7.78 12.75 -15.26
C LYS A 245 8.54 12.03 -14.17
N GLY A 246 7.84 11.17 -13.40
CA GLY A 246 8.43 10.27 -12.42
C GLY A 246 9.45 9.33 -13.02
#